data_ed4b2a915b3d9da57aaed34d33419d48
#
_entry.id   ed4b2a915b3d9da57aaed34d33419d48
#
_cell.length_a   1.000
_cell.length_b   1.000
_cell.length_c   1.000
_cell.angle_alpha   90.00
_cell.angle_beta   90.00
_cell.angle_gamma   90.00
#
_symmetry.space_group_name_H-M   'P 1'
#
loop_
_entity.id
_entity.type
_entity.pdbx_description
1 polymer ?
#
loop_
_entity_poly.entity_id
_entity_poly.type
_entity_poly.pdbx_seq_one_letter_code
_entity_poly.pdbx_strand_id
1 'polypeptide(L)'
;PDLMPPPLSGASRAEKLDEAQRHSLVLALARPSRDWHIDVIATVELRLQPCDAKIPFSYPWIDKVERRIASLVGFGSGAAAKDLQPYLSNLCVHEKYRGRKIGKALVHCLEDIVTMSWGYDRLYLHVDLDNDPALKLYQTIGYKDVGKRWNPFWAGKAAEIAYFSKRLK
;
A
#
# COMPACT_ATOMS: atom_id res chain seq x y z
N PRO A 1 -14.26 -8.67 20.39
CA PRO A 1 -13.44 -7.98 19.41
C PRO A 1 -12.03 -8.41 19.67
N ASP A 2 -11.59 -9.45 18.91
CA ASP A 2 -10.24 -9.98 19.00
C ASP A 2 -9.27 -8.94 18.47
N LEU A 3 -8.54 -8.31 19.38
CA LEU A 3 -7.39 -7.49 19.09
C LEU A 3 -6.35 -8.37 18.39
N MET A 4 -6.03 -8.06 17.14
CA MET A 4 -4.95 -8.74 16.44
C MET A 4 -3.66 -8.65 17.26
N PRO A 5 -2.89 -9.74 17.36
CA PRO A 5 -1.62 -9.70 18.05
C PRO A 5 -0.62 -8.76 17.38
N PRO A 6 0.31 -8.16 18.12
CA PRO A 6 1.36 -7.32 17.55
C PRO A 6 2.24 -8.13 16.58
N PRO A 7 2.88 -7.48 15.61
CA PRO A 7 3.70 -8.15 14.61
C PRO A 7 4.84 -8.94 15.28
N LEU A 8 4.97 -10.21 14.91
CA LEU A 8 5.97 -11.12 15.46
C LEU A 8 7.37 -10.73 14.99
N SER A 9 8.15 -10.10 15.84
CA SER A 9 9.59 -9.93 15.63
C SER A 9 10.26 -11.30 15.72
N GLY A 10 10.82 -11.80 14.61
CA GLY A 10 11.49 -13.11 14.56
C GLY A 10 10.74 -14.22 13.81
N ALA A 11 9.55 -13.94 13.29
CA ALA A 11 8.75 -14.90 12.54
C ALA A 11 9.45 -15.40 11.25
N SER A 12 9.20 -16.67 10.91
CA SER A 12 9.67 -17.26 9.66
C SER A 12 9.05 -16.57 8.43
N ARG A 13 9.64 -16.78 7.24
CA ARG A 13 9.11 -16.21 5.98
C ARG A 13 7.66 -16.64 5.72
N ALA A 14 7.31 -17.88 6.06
CA ALA A 14 5.96 -18.41 5.88
C ALA A 14 4.95 -17.72 6.81
N GLU A 15 5.32 -17.50 8.06
CA GLU A 15 4.50 -16.79 9.04
C GLU A 15 4.28 -15.32 8.66
N LYS A 16 5.33 -14.64 8.14
CA LYS A 16 5.21 -13.27 7.63
C LYS A 16 4.33 -13.14 6.39
N LEU A 17 4.34 -14.15 5.50
CA LEU A 17 3.44 -14.18 4.36
C LEU A 17 1.99 -14.41 4.78
N ASP A 18 1.75 -15.28 5.76
CA ASP A 18 0.43 -15.51 6.33
C ASP A 18 -0.08 -14.27 7.06
N GLU A 19 0.80 -13.58 7.79
CA GLU A 19 0.50 -12.29 8.42
C GLU A 19 0.18 -11.21 7.38
N ALA A 20 0.93 -11.12 6.28
CA ALA A 20 0.65 -10.17 5.21
C ALA A 20 -0.71 -10.41 4.53
N GLN A 21 -1.13 -11.68 4.41
CA GLN A 21 -2.45 -12.03 3.89
C GLN A 21 -3.58 -11.65 4.85
N ARG A 22 -3.36 -11.80 6.15
CA ARG A 22 -4.33 -11.40 7.20
C ARG A 22 -4.47 -9.88 7.29
N HIS A 23 -3.40 -9.14 6.98
CA HIS A 23 -3.37 -7.67 6.99
C HIS A 23 -3.52 -7.11 5.57
N SER A 24 -4.58 -7.49 4.90
CA SER A 24 -4.97 -6.90 3.62
C SER A 24 -6.45 -6.52 3.67
N LEU A 25 -6.73 -5.27 3.37
CA LEU A 25 -8.10 -4.80 3.36
C LEU A 25 -8.34 -3.81 2.22
N VAL A 26 -9.56 -3.80 1.71
CA VAL A 26 -10.06 -2.79 0.78
C VAL A 26 -11.21 -2.04 1.45
N LEU A 27 -11.07 -0.73 1.60
CA LEU A 27 -12.19 0.13 1.99
C LEU A 27 -12.87 0.67 0.74
N ALA A 28 -14.20 0.63 0.75
CA ALA A 28 -15.01 1.24 -0.28
C ALA A 28 -16.05 2.17 0.35
N LEU A 29 -16.10 3.40 -0.13
CA LEU A 29 -17.21 4.31 0.16
C LEU A 29 -18.27 4.10 -0.91
N ALA A 30 -19.48 3.74 -0.50
CA ALA A 30 -20.58 3.45 -1.40
C ALA A 30 -21.87 4.12 -0.92
N ARG A 31 -22.84 4.25 -1.81
CA ARG A 31 -24.20 4.69 -1.48
C ARG A 31 -25.24 3.78 -2.12
N PRO A 32 -26.41 3.61 -1.53
CA PRO A 32 -27.53 2.96 -2.18
C PRO A 32 -27.96 3.77 -3.42
N SER A 33 -28.20 3.09 -4.53
CA SER A 33 -28.84 3.64 -5.73
C SER A 33 -30.33 3.35 -5.70
N ARG A 34 -31.12 4.05 -6.55
CA ARG A 34 -32.57 3.89 -6.59
C ARG A 34 -33.04 2.51 -7.06
N ASP A 35 -32.20 1.79 -7.77
CA ASP A 35 -32.52 0.50 -8.41
C ASP A 35 -31.88 -0.71 -7.69
N TRP A 36 -31.76 -0.67 -6.36
CA TRP A 36 -31.14 -1.73 -5.55
C TRP A 36 -29.66 -1.99 -5.88
N HIS A 37 -29.04 -1.10 -6.66
CA HIS A 37 -27.60 -1.13 -6.94
C HIS A 37 -26.83 -0.33 -5.89
N ILE A 38 -25.55 -0.64 -5.78
CA ILE A 38 -24.62 0.08 -4.92
C ILE A 38 -23.66 0.87 -5.83
N ASP A 39 -23.70 2.18 -5.73
CA ASP A 39 -22.74 3.04 -6.41
C ASP A 39 -21.47 3.16 -5.57
N VAL A 40 -20.35 2.64 -6.06
CA VAL A 40 -19.05 2.82 -5.43
C VAL A 40 -18.52 4.22 -5.75
N ILE A 41 -18.33 5.02 -4.72
CA ILE A 41 -17.89 6.42 -4.82
C ILE A 41 -16.36 6.52 -4.77
N ALA A 42 -15.74 5.74 -3.89
CA ALA A 42 -14.29 5.73 -3.72
C ALA A 42 -13.81 4.39 -3.16
N THR A 43 -12.57 4.05 -3.46
CA THR A 43 -11.89 2.86 -2.93
C THR A 43 -10.48 3.20 -2.50
N VAL A 44 -9.94 2.43 -1.57
CA VAL A 44 -8.53 2.45 -1.18
C VAL A 44 -8.15 1.07 -0.65
N GLU A 45 -6.92 0.66 -0.89
CA GLU A 45 -6.37 -0.61 -0.44
C GLU A 45 -5.26 -0.38 0.57
N LEU A 46 -5.24 -1.20 1.62
CA LEU A 46 -4.20 -1.25 2.63
C LEU A 46 -3.68 -2.68 2.76
N ARG A 47 -2.37 -2.87 2.79
CA ARG A 47 -1.74 -4.18 2.96
C ARG A 47 -0.37 -4.06 3.61
N LEU A 48 0.16 -5.17 4.12
CA LEU A 48 1.55 -5.25 4.53
C LEU A 48 2.44 -5.60 3.35
N GLN A 49 3.57 -4.91 3.22
CA GLN A 49 4.59 -5.21 2.22
C GLN A 49 5.99 -4.85 2.69
N PRO A 50 7.05 -5.40 2.05
CA PRO A 50 8.42 -5.03 2.36
C PRO A 50 8.67 -3.53 2.16
N CYS A 51 9.39 -2.90 3.09
CA CYS A 51 9.76 -1.49 3.07
C CYS A 51 10.95 -1.23 2.11
N ASP A 52 10.94 -1.80 0.91
CA ASP A 52 12.05 -1.74 -0.05
C ASP A 52 11.85 -0.73 -1.18
N ALA A 53 10.79 0.07 -1.10
CA ALA A 53 10.37 1.05 -2.11
C ALA A 53 10.07 0.45 -3.49
N LYS A 54 9.84 -0.85 -3.58
CA LYS A 54 9.36 -1.48 -4.82
C LYS A 54 7.85 -1.44 -4.85
N ILE A 55 7.30 -1.12 -6.02
CA ILE A 55 5.85 -1.26 -6.22
C ILE A 55 5.51 -2.75 -6.27
N PRO A 56 4.53 -3.20 -5.49
CA PRO A 56 4.11 -4.58 -5.54
C PRO A 56 3.48 -4.90 -6.90
N PHE A 57 4.18 -5.65 -7.71
CA PHE A 57 3.62 -6.22 -8.94
C PHE A 57 2.77 -7.43 -8.60
N SER A 58 1.49 -7.32 -8.86
CA SER A 58 0.55 -8.44 -8.76
C SER A 58 0.53 -9.28 -10.04
N TYR A 59 1.70 -9.64 -10.57
CA TYR A 59 1.76 -10.64 -11.63
C TYR A 59 2.20 -11.98 -11.04
N PRO A 60 1.28 -12.93 -10.81
CA PRO A 60 1.59 -14.23 -10.17
C PRO A 60 2.68 -15.04 -10.88
N TRP A 61 2.94 -14.75 -12.15
CA TRP A 61 3.98 -15.43 -12.93
C TRP A 61 5.38 -14.84 -12.68
N ILE A 62 5.49 -13.55 -12.36
CA ILE A 62 6.79 -12.91 -12.03
C ILE A 62 7.32 -13.47 -10.71
N ASP A 63 6.48 -13.59 -9.70
CA ASP A 63 6.86 -14.23 -8.43
C ASP A 63 7.27 -15.69 -8.59
N LYS A 64 6.70 -16.41 -9.57
CA LYS A 64 7.12 -17.77 -9.90
C LYS A 64 8.48 -17.81 -10.60
N VAL A 65 8.75 -16.86 -11.48
CA VAL A 65 10.02 -16.74 -12.22
C VAL A 65 11.14 -16.31 -11.27
N GLU A 66 10.92 -15.29 -10.44
CA GLU A 66 11.90 -14.86 -9.44
C GLU A 66 12.26 -15.98 -8.46
N ARG A 67 11.26 -16.74 -7.99
CA ARG A 67 11.49 -17.91 -7.12
C ARG A 67 12.28 -19.02 -7.80
N ARG A 68 12.03 -19.28 -9.09
CA ARG A 68 12.79 -20.28 -9.86
C ARG A 68 14.23 -19.82 -10.11
N ILE A 69 14.44 -18.57 -10.48
CA ILE A 69 15.79 -18.02 -10.69
C ILE A 69 16.58 -18.02 -9.38
N ALA A 70 15.97 -17.59 -8.27
CA ALA A 70 16.61 -17.62 -6.96
C ALA A 70 17.00 -19.03 -6.50
N SER A 71 16.21 -20.05 -6.85
CA SER A 71 16.53 -21.44 -6.54
C SER A 71 17.64 -22.03 -7.43
N LEU A 72 17.75 -21.56 -8.68
CA LEU A 72 18.76 -22.04 -9.64
C LEU A 72 20.14 -21.39 -9.45
N VAL A 73 20.18 -20.15 -8.98
CA VAL A 73 21.43 -19.38 -8.85
C VAL A 73 22.07 -19.56 -7.46
N GLY A 74 21.46 -20.36 -6.58
CA GLY A 74 21.99 -20.62 -5.24
C GLY A 74 22.09 -19.37 -4.36
N PHE A 75 21.42 -18.27 -4.74
CA PHE A 75 21.22 -17.12 -3.87
C PHE A 75 20.23 -17.52 -2.75
N GLY A 76 20.70 -18.45 -1.95
CA GLY A 76 20.05 -18.87 -0.74
C GLY A 76 19.89 -17.69 0.17
N SER A 77 18.64 -17.39 0.49
CA SER A 77 18.15 -16.94 1.80
C SER A 77 18.98 -15.90 2.59
N GLY A 78 19.70 -15.00 1.94
CA GLY A 78 20.39 -13.89 2.59
C GLY A 78 19.65 -12.55 2.51
N ALA A 79 18.49 -12.47 1.86
CA ALA A 79 17.61 -11.34 2.05
C ALA A 79 16.99 -11.50 3.44
N ALA A 80 17.57 -10.84 4.45
CA ALA A 80 16.95 -10.67 5.75
C ALA A 80 15.46 -10.44 5.52
N ALA A 81 14.61 -11.19 6.22
CA ALA A 81 13.17 -11.07 6.10
C ALA A 81 12.86 -9.58 6.27
N LYS A 82 12.56 -8.90 5.16
CA LYS A 82 12.33 -7.45 5.15
C LYS A 82 11.15 -7.20 6.04
N ASP A 83 11.30 -6.25 6.95
CA ASP A 83 10.21 -5.87 7.83
C ASP A 83 9.02 -5.43 6.98
N LEU A 84 7.89 -6.09 7.20
CA LEU A 84 6.63 -5.74 6.55
C LEU A 84 6.11 -4.47 7.18
N GLN A 85 5.67 -3.54 6.35
CA GLN A 85 5.12 -2.26 6.76
C GLN A 85 3.79 -1.99 6.06
N PRO A 86 2.87 -1.28 6.72
CA PRO A 86 1.62 -0.87 6.10
C PRO A 86 1.86 -0.03 4.85
N TYR A 87 1.16 -0.38 3.80
CA TYR A 87 1.27 0.25 2.50
C TYR A 87 -0.10 0.52 1.91
N LEU A 88 -0.32 1.79 1.55
CA LEU A 88 -1.53 2.28 0.91
C LEU A 88 -1.37 2.20 -0.61
N SER A 89 -2.37 1.64 -1.27
CA SER A 89 -2.46 1.59 -2.74
C SER A 89 -3.88 1.84 -3.24
N ASN A 90 -4.01 2.04 -4.54
CA ASN A 90 -5.30 2.06 -5.25
C ASN A 90 -6.33 3.04 -4.67
N LEU A 91 -5.88 4.21 -4.16
CA LEU A 91 -6.79 5.28 -3.77
C LEU A 91 -7.44 5.86 -5.03
N CYS A 92 -8.72 5.62 -5.17
CA CYS A 92 -9.51 6.11 -6.27
C CYS A 92 -10.78 6.81 -5.77
N VAL A 93 -11.10 7.97 -6.32
CA VAL A 93 -12.36 8.68 -6.08
C VAL A 93 -13.01 8.95 -7.41
N HIS A 94 -14.26 8.51 -7.56
CA HIS A 94 -15.05 8.72 -8.76
C HIS A 94 -15.14 10.22 -9.09
N GLU A 95 -14.95 10.60 -10.33
CA GLU A 95 -14.77 11.99 -10.79
C GLU A 95 -15.85 12.95 -10.30
N LYS A 96 -17.13 12.54 -10.34
CA LYS A 96 -18.28 13.33 -9.87
C LYS A 96 -18.24 13.69 -8.38
N TYR A 97 -17.37 13.03 -7.60
CA TYR A 97 -17.24 13.22 -6.15
C TYR A 97 -15.88 13.78 -5.74
N ARG A 98 -15.00 14.06 -6.70
CA ARG A 98 -13.71 14.74 -6.43
C ARG A 98 -13.93 16.14 -5.87
N GLY A 99 -12.91 16.70 -5.23
CA GLY A 99 -13.00 18.03 -4.59
C GLY A 99 -13.75 18.06 -3.25
N ARG A 100 -14.38 16.96 -2.83
CA ARG A 100 -15.17 16.85 -1.59
C ARG A 100 -14.40 16.29 -0.40
N LYS A 101 -13.07 16.27 -0.46
CA LYS A 101 -12.17 15.76 0.60
C LYS A 101 -12.33 14.26 0.91
N ILE A 102 -13.03 13.48 0.07
CA ILE A 102 -13.28 12.04 0.28
C ILE A 102 -11.97 11.25 0.34
N GLY A 103 -11.04 11.49 -0.58
CA GLY A 103 -9.73 10.85 -0.56
C GLY A 103 -8.97 11.10 0.74
N LYS A 104 -9.01 12.33 1.25
CA LYS A 104 -8.42 12.69 2.54
C LYS A 104 -9.06 11.91 3.69
N ALA A 105 -10.38 11.82 3.73
CA ALA A 105 -11.10 11.10 4.78
C ALA A 105 -10.77 9.58 4.75
N LEU A 106 -10.69 8.97 3.57
CA LEU A 106 -10.30 7.57 3.44
C LEU A 106 -8.87 7.31 3.93
N VAL A 107 -7.91 8.19 3.60
CA VAL A 107 -6.53 8.05 4.08
C VAL A 107 -6.47 8.15 5.60
N HIS A 108 -7.16 9.11 6.23
CA HIS A 108 -7.21 9.20 7.69
C HIS A 108 -7.84 7.96 8.33
N CYS A 109 -8.91 7.42 7.74
CA CYS A 109 -9.51 6.17 8.21
C CYS A 109 -8.50 5.01 8.17
N LEU A 110 -7.66 4.92 7.12
CA LEU A 110 -6.58 3.92 7.06
C LEU A 110 -5.49 4.18 8.09
N GLU A 111 -5.12 5.43 8.33
CA GLU A 111 -4.15 5.81 9.37
C GLU A 111 -4.61 5.34 10.76
N ASP A 112 -5.90 5.51 11.07
CA ASP A 112 -6.50 5.04 12.31
C ASP A 112 -6.48 3.50 12.40
N ILE A 113 -6.80 2.79 11.32
CA ILE A 113 -6.71 1.32 11.28
C ILE A 113 -5.27 0.86 11.50
N VAL A 114 -4.30 1.50 10.84
CA VAL A 114 -2.88 1.18 10.96
C VAL A 114 -2.39 1.34 12.39
N THR A 115 -2.78 2.42 13.06
CA THR A 115 -2.34 2.69 14.45
C THR A 115 -3.13 1.90 15.48
N MET A 116 -4.46 1.92 15.42
CA MET A 116 -5.31 1.36 16.47
C MET A 116 -5.50 -0.14 16.35
N SER A 117 -5.58 -0.66 15.11
CA SER A 117 -5.87 -2.07 14.88
C SER A 117 -4.64 -2.90 14.53
N TRP A 118 -3.71 -2.35 13.75
CA TRP A 118 -2.51 -3.08 13.32
C TRP A 118 -1.28 -2.80 14.18
N GLY A 119 -1.29 -1.74 14.99
CA GLY A 119 -0.21 -1.39 15.92
C GLY A 119 1.06 -0.87 15.25
N TYR A 120 0.96 -0.33 14.05
CA TYR A 120 2.09 0.28 13.35
C TYR A 120 2.09 1.80 13.51
N ASP A 121 3.27 2.39 13.53
CA ASP A 121 3.47 3.84 13.66
C ASP A 121 3.78 4.54 12.33
N ARG A 122 3.73 3.81 11.21
CA ARG A 122 4.12 4.34 9.91
C ARG A 122 3.30 3.75 8.77
N LEU A 123 2.99 4.60 7.78
CA LEU A 123 2.28 4.21 6.56
C LEU A 123 3.06 4.70 5.34
N TYR A 124 3.17 3.84 4.34
CA TYR A 124 3.91 4.09 3.10
C TYR A 124 2.99 4.06 1.89
N LEU A 125 3.41 4.74 0.82
CA LEU A 125 2.73 4.72 -0.46
C LEU A 125 3.69 5.10 -1.60
N HIS A 126 3.28 4.82 -2.82
CA HIS A 126 3.89 5.40 -4.01
C HIS A 126 2.96 6.41 -4.66
N VAL A 127 3.53 7.45 -5.23
CA VAL A 127 2.81 8.47 -5.97
C VAL A 127 3.59 8.84 -7.23
N ASP A 128 2.88 8.94 -8.34
CA ASP A 128 3.40 9.45 -9.60
C ASP A 128 3.64 10.96 -9.48
N LEU A 129 4.82 11.43 -9.83
CA LEU A 129 5.18 12.85 -9.74
C LEU A 129 4.39 13.72 -10.72
N ASP A 130 3.84 13.12 -11.77
CA ASP A 130 2.94 13.82 -12.70
C ASP A 130 1.49 13.89 -12.19
N ASN A 131 1.18 13.21 -11.08
CA ASN A 131 -0.14 13.24 -10.46
C ASN A 131 -0.25 14.36 -9.41
N ASP A 132 -0.28 15.61 -9.86
CA ASP A 132 -0.40 16.79 -9.00
C ASP A 132 -1.50 16.72 -7.94
N PRO A 133 -2.74 16.26 -8.25
CA PRO A 133 -3.80 16.14 -7.24
C PRO A 133 -3.45 15.18 -6.12
N ALA A 134 -2.82 14.05 -6.42
CA ALA A 134 -2.39 13.07 -5.42
C ALA A 134 -1.22 13.58 -4.61
N LEU A 135 -0.22 14.21 -5.26
CA LEU A 135 0.91 14.85 -4.57
C LEU A 135 0.44 15.88 -3.54
N LYS A 136 -0.42 16.82 -3.96
CA LYS A 136 -0.99 17.85 -3.08
C LYS A 136 -1.76 17.22 -1.91
N LEU A 137 -2.55 16.16 -2.18
CA LEU A 137 -3.27 15.45 -1.13
C LEU A 137 -2.30 14.93 -0.08
N TYR A 138 -1.33 14.11 -0.47
CA TYR A 138 -0.42 13.44 0.46
C TYR A 138 0.48 14.42 1.21
N GLN A 139 1.03 15.42 0.53
CA GLN A 139 1.82 16.49 1.18
C GLN A 139 1.00 17.27 2.21
N THR A 140 -0.24 17.63 1.87
CA THR A 140 -1.14 18.40 2.78
C THR A 140 -1.47 17.61 4.05
N ILE A 141 -1.55 16.29 3.98
CA ILE A 141 -1.83 15.45 5.16
C ILE A 141 -0.57 14.91 5.84
N GLY A 142 0.60 15.41 5.44
CA GLY A 142 1.86 15.23 6.16
C GLY A 142 2.73 14.05 5.70
N TYR A 143 2.45 13.46 4.54
CA TYR A 143 3.38 12.50 3.93
C TYR A 143 4.59 13.23 3.37
N LYS A 144 5.76 12.61 3.54
CA LYS A 144 7.04 13.13 3.08
C LYS A 144 7.69 12.17 2.10
N ASP A 145 8.34 12.72 1.10
CA ASP A 145 9.17 11.97 0.17
C ASP A 145 10.36 11.35 0.91
N VAL A 146 10.56 10.07 0.70
CA VAL A 146 11.68 9.30 1.30
C VAL A 146 12.95 9.40 0.46
N GLY A 147 12.88 10.06 -0.70
CA GLY A 147 14.01 10.21 -1.63
C GLY A 147 14.28 8.98 -2.49
N LYS A 148 13.42 7.97 -2.43
CA LYS A 148 13.52 6.79 -3.29
C LYS A 148 12.60 6.95 -4.50
N ARG A 149 13.11 6.59 -5.67
CA ARG A 149 12.38 6.62 -6.94
C ARG A 149 12.29 5.23 -7.52
N TRP A 150 11.18 4.96 -8.15
CA TRP A 150 10.99 3.78 -8.94
C TRP A 150 10.63 4.19 -10.36
N ASN A 151 11.43 3.77 -11.32
CA ASN A 151 11.20 4.03 -12.73
C ASN A 151 11.12 2.67 -13.45
N PRO A 152 9.92 2.19 -13.75
CA PRO A 152 9.76 0.93 -14.42
C PRO A 152 10.23 1.04 -15.87
N PHE A 153 11.13 0.15 -16.30
CA PHE A 153 11.71 0.14 -17.65
C PHE A 153 10.65 0.09 -18.76
N TRP A 154 9.47 -0.44 -18.46
CA TRP A 154 8.36 -0.54 -19.43
C TRP A 154 7.48 0.71 -19.51
N ALA A 155 7.57 1.63 -18.57
CA ALA A 155 6.80 2.87 -18.56
C ALA A 155 7.44 3.98 -19.41
N GLY A 156 8.58 3.71 -20.04
CA GLY A 156 9.35 4.70 -20.81
C GLY A 156 9.94 5.78 -19.90
N LYS A 157 10.31 6.93 -20.50
CA LYS A 157 10.93 8.04 -19.75
C LYS A 157 9.94 8.85 -18.88
N ALA A 158 8.66 8.50 -18.89
CA ALA A 158 7.60 9.40 -18.47
C ALA A 158 7.08 9.19 -17.03
N ALA A 159 7.31 8.06 -16.39
CA ALA A 159 6.74 7.83 -15.07
C ALA A 159 7.80 7.80 -13.98
N GLU A 160 8.03 8.91 -13.34
CA GLU A 160 8.85 8.96 -12.12
C GLU A 160 7.96 8.80 -10.89
N ILE A 161 8.04 7.64 -10.26
CA ILE A 161 7.21 7.30 -9.11
C ILE A 161 8.02 7.48 -7.82
N ALA A 162 7.54 8.37 -6.96
CA ALA A 162 8.16 8.67 -5.68
C ALA A 162 7.59 7.81 -4.55
N TYR A 163 8.45 7.44 -3.61
CA TYR A 163 8.08 6.69 -2.40
C TYR A 163 7.91 7.66 -1.24
N PHE A 164 6.72 7.69 -0.68
CA PHE A 164 6.33 8.58 0.40
C PHE A 164 6.05 7.80 1.68
N SER A 165 6.29 8.43 2.82
CA SER A 165 5.90 7.89 4.12
C SER A 165 5.39 8.97 5.07
N LYS A 166 4.57 8.54 6.02
CA LYS A 166 4.12 9.37 7.15
C LYS A 166 4.29 8.59 8.44
N ARG A 167 4.88 9.22 9.46
CA ARG A 167 4.83 8.70 10.82
C ARG A 167 3.49 9.07 11.42
N LEU A 168 2.80 8.07 11.92
CA LEU A 168 1.51 8.20 12.59
C LEU A 168 1.73 8.42 14.08
N LYS A 169 0.79 9.09 14.72
CA LYS A 169 0.87 9.39 16.17
C LYS A 169 0.04 8.41 16.96
#